data_b954955776162a1a344dd8844b42bb32
#
_entry.id   b954955776162a1a344dd8844b42bb32
#
_cell.length_a   1.000
_cell.length_b   1.000
_cell.length_c   1.000
_cell.angle_alpha   90.00
_cell.angle_beta   90.00
_cell.angle_gamma   90.00
#
_symmetry.space_group_name_H-M   'P 1'
#
loop_
_entity.id
_entity.type
_entity.pdbx_description
1 polymer ?
#
loop_
_entity_poly.entity_id
_entity_poly.type
_entity_poly.pdbx_seq_one_letter_code
_entity_poly.pdbx_strand_id
1 'polypeptide(L)'
;DLYKGFIRKNASQKELVWIGRAMVLAVAMLALALAQNPESKVLGLVSYAWAGFGAAFGPLIIMSLFWKRMTLNGALIGMIVGAVTVIVWKNFLGETGVYEIIPGFIFALASIVVVSLLGKTPSAAVTSRFEEADEIYTREMK
;
A
#
# COMPACT_ATOMS: atom_id res chain seq x y z
N ASP A 1 -9.12 0.83 -14.23
CA ASP A 1 -9.75 -0.26 -13.46
C ASP A 1 -10.65 0.25 -12.33
N LEU A 2 -10.23 1.23 -11.49
CA LEU A 2 -11.05 1.80 -10.43
C LEU A 2 -12.37 2.41 -10.97
N TYR A 3 -12.32 3.20 -12.05
CA TYR A 3 -13.51 3.81 -12.62
C TYR A 3 -14.53 2.77 -13.09
N LYS A 4 -14.08 1.74 -13.81
CA LYS A 4 -14.94 0.65 -14.29
C LYS A 4 -15.44 -0.23 -13.14
N GLY A 5 -14.61 -0.44 -12.10
CA GLY A 5 -14.99 -1.27 -10.96
C GLY A 5 -15.99 -0.62 -9.99
N PHE A 6 -15.81 0.67 -9.69
CA PHE A 6 -16.57 1.34 -8.64
C PHE A 6 -17.62 2.33 -9.12
N ILE A 7 -17.38 3.02 -10.27
CA ILE A 7 -18.24 4.13 -10.69
C ILE A 7 -19.18 3.70 -11.83
N ARG A 8 -18.64 3.05 -12.88
CA ARG A 8 -19.44 2.69 -14.06
C ARG A 8 -18.99 1.39 -14.71
N LYS A 9 -19.68 0.30 -14.39
CA LYS A 9 -19.37 -1.06 -14.89
C LYS A 9 -19.41 -1.19 -16.41
N ASN A 10 -20.25 -0.41 -17.10
CA ASN A 10 -20.45 -0.45 -18.55
C ASN A 10 -19.78 0.74 -19.28
N ALA A 11 -18.67 1.27 -18.78
CA ALA A 11 -17.95 2.34 -19.43
C ALA A 11 -17.37 1.90 -20.78
N SER A 12 -17.54 2.74 -21.82
CA SER A 12 -16.99 2.47 -23.14
C SER A 12 -15.46 2.63 -23.16
N GLN A 13 -14.78 1.97 -24.11
CA GLN A 13 -13.32 2.10 -24.27
C GLN A 13 -12.89 3.56 -24.51
N LYS A 14 -13.67 4.33 -25.28
CA LYS A 14 -13.41 5.76 -25.52
C LYS A 14 -13.50 6.58 -24.24
N GLU A 15 -14.50 6.30 -23.41
CA GLU A 15 -14.69 6.94 -22.11
C GLU A 15 -13.52 6.66 -21.16
N LEU A 16 -13.05 5.41 -21.08
CA LEU A 16 -11.90 5.02 -20.27
C LEU A 16 -10.60 5.73 -20.68
N VAL A 17 -10.39 5.89 -22.01
CA VAL A 17 -9.22 6.62 -22.55
C VAL A 17 -9.30 8.11 -22.19
N TRP A 18 -10.49 8.73 -22.31
CA TRP A 18 -10.67 10.14 -21.96
C TRP A 18 -10.47 10.39 -20.47
N ILE A 19 -11.00 9.52 -19.62
CA ILE A 19 -10.80 9.61 -18.17
C ILE A 19 -9.32 9.40 -17.81
N GLY A 20 -8.65 8.44 -18.44
CA GLY A 20 -7.21 8.24 -18.26
C GLY A 20 -6.42 9.51 -18.60
N ARG A 21 -6.71 10.14 -19.73
CA ARG A 21 -6.07 11.42 -20.14
C ARG A 21 -6.38 12.57 -19.16
N ALA A 22 -7.63 12.67 -18.72
CA ALA A 22 -8.03 13.70 -17.76
C ALA A 22 -7.30 13.51 -16.41
N MET A 23 -7.16 12.26 -15.93
CA MET A 23 -6.40 11.95 -14.72
C MET A 23 -4.91 12.26 -14.84
N VAL A 24 -4.30 11.97 -16.00
CA VAL A 24 -2.89 12.32 -16.26
C VAL A 24 -2.71 13.84 -16.22
N LEU A 25 -3.61 14.61 -16.86
CA LEU A 25 -3.57 16.08 -16.82
C LEU A 25 -3.77 16.61 -15.39
N ALA A 26 -4.70 16.05 -14.63
CA ALA A 26 -4.94 16.44 -13.24
C ALA A 26 -3.70 16.22 -12.36
N VAL A 27 -3.07 15.05 -12.49
CA VAL A 27 -1.82 14.73 -11.77
C VAL A 27 -0.68 15.64 -12.21
N ALA A 28 -0.55 15.93 -13.52
CA ALA A 28 0.48 16.84 -14.04
C ALA A 28 0.30 18.26 -13.53
N MET A 29 -0.94 18.78 -13.49
CA MET A 29 -1.24 20.10 -12.93
C MET A 29 -0.95 20.17 -11.43
N LEU A 30 -1.30 19.14 -10.68
CA LEU A 30 -0.97 19.04 -9.25
C LEU A 30 0.53 19.02 -9.02
N ALA A 31 1.27 18.20 -9.80
CA ALA A 31 2.72 18.14 -9.74
C ALA A 31 3.37 19.49 -10.07
N LEU A 32 2.86 20.18 -11.10
CA LEU A 32 3.33 21.52 -11.48
C LEU A 32 3.08 22.55 -10.37
N ALA A 33 1.90 22.52 -9.75
CA ALA A 33 1.57 23.40 -8.62
C ALA A 33 2.49 23.15 -7.41
N LEU A 34 2.80 21.90 -7.10
CA LEU A 34 3.75 21.54 -6.04
C LEU A 34 5.19 21.95 -6.40
N ALA A 35 5.58 21.85 -7.66
CA ALA A 35 6.92 22.20 -8.12
C ALA A 35 7.17 23.72 -8.13
N GLN A 36 6.13 24.56 -8.13
CA GLN A 36 6.26 26.03 -8.07
C GLN A 36 6.69 26.54 -6.67
N ASN A 37 6.60 25.72 -5.64
CA ASN A 37 7.06 26.11 -4.32
C ASN A 37 8.60 25.99 -4.25
N PRO A 38 9.37 27.10 -4.14
CA PRO A 38 10.83 27.08 -4.15
C PRO A 38 11.43 26.34 -2.94
N GLU A 39 10.67 26.24 -1.85
CA GLU A 39 11.08 25.52 -0.63
C GLU A 39 10.78 24.03 -0.68
N SER A 40 9.95 23.58 -1.62
CA SER A 40 9.66 22.17 -1.79
C SER A 40 10.87 21.48 -2.44
N LYS A 41 11.71 20.89 -1.63
CA LYS A 41 12.76 19.98 -2.09
C LYS A 41 12.05 18.79 -2.75
N VAL A 42 12.00 18.75 -4.08
CA VAL A 42 11.36 17.65 -4.86
C VAL A 42 11.84 16.28 -4.34
N LEU A 43 13.11 16.16 -4.00
CA LEU A 43 13.67 14.95 -3.42
C LEU A 43 13.01 14.58 -2.07
N GLY A 44 12.68 15.57 -1.24
CA GLY A 44 11.97 15.35 0.01
C GLY A 44 10.53 14.86 -0.19
N LEU A 45 9.82 15.40 -1.19
CA LEU A 45 8.47 14.94 -1.55
C LEU A 45 8.49 13.51 -2.10
N VAL A 46 9.46 13.20 -2.96
CA VAL A 46 9.65 11.83 -3.48
C VAL A 46 9.98 10.86 -2.35
N SER A 47 10.93 11.20 -1.48
CA SER A 47 11.29 10.40 -0.31
C SER A 47 10.09 10.13 0.60
N TYR A 48 9.27 11.15 0.85
CA TYR A 48 8.05 11.03 1.65
C TYR A 48 7.00 10.11 1.00
N ALA A 49 6.80 10.23 -0.31
CA ALA A 49 5.91 9.34 -1.05
C ALA A 49 6.38 7.88 -0.98
N TRP A 50 7.69 7.64 -1.16
CA TRP A 50 8.30 6.31 -1.03
C TRP A 50 8.17 5.75 0.38
N ALA A 51 8.32 6.57 1.41
CA ALA A 51 8.10 6.16 2.79
C ALA A 51 6.66 5.69 3.01
N GLY A 52 5.67 6.44 2.48
CA GLY A 52 4.26 6.06 2.54
C GLY A 52 3.97 4.74 1.85
N PHE A 53 4.47 4.55 0.63
CA PHE A 53 4.32 3.28 -0.10
C PHE A 53 5.03 2.12 0.61
N GLY A 54 6.28 2.31 1.03
CA GLY A 54 7.05 1.28 1.70
C GLY A 54 6.42 0.83 3.01
N ALA A 55 5.91 1.76 3.81
CA ALA A 55 5.25 1.47 5.08
C ALA A 55 3.87 0.82 4.90
N ALA A 56 3.10 1.21 3.86
CA ALA A 56 1.77 0.65 3.62
C ALA A 56 1.82 -0.73 2.97
N PHE A 57 2.64 -0.90 1.94
CA PHE A 57 2.64 -2.12 1.12
C PHE A 57 3.74 -3.12 1.49
N GLY A 58 4.88 -2.68 2.04
CA GLY A 58 5.99 -3.56 2.39
C GLY A 58 5.58 -4.68 3.35
N PRO A 59 5.04 -4.36 4.54
CA PRO A 59 4.57 -5.37 5.49
C PRO A 59 3.49 -6.28 4.91
N LEU A 60 2.56 -5.71 4.12
CA LEU A 60 1.49 -6.44 3.47
C LEU A 60 2.02 -7.51 2.53
N ILE A 61 2.95 -7.14 1.64
CA ILE A 61 3.53 -8.08 0.67
C ILE A 61 4.31 -9.18 1.40
N ILE A 62 5.16 -8.82 2.36
CA ILE A 62 5.93 -9.80 3.13
C ILE A 62 5.00 -10.78 3.85
N MET A 63 4.01 -10.26 4.57
CA MET A 63 3.09 -11.12 5.31
C MET A 63 2.21 -11.98 4.40
N SER A 64 1.83 -11.49 3.21
CA SER A 64 1.05 -12.28 2.25
C SER A 64 1.83 -13.45 1.66
N LEU A 65 3.15 -13.32 1.53
CA LEU A 65 4.03 -14.37 1.00
C LEU A 65 4.45 -15.40 2.06
N PHE A 66 4.65 -14.96 3.30
CA PHE A 66 5.26 -15.81 4.32
C PHE A 66 4.31 -16.26 5.44
N TRP A 67 3.08 -15.69 5.51
CA TRP A 67 2.17 -15.98 6.60
C TRP A 67 0.75 -16.31 6.14
N LYS A 68 0.45 -17.62 6.07
CA LYS A 68 -0.83 -18.16 5.61
C LYS A 68 -2.07 -17.72 6.42
N ARG A 69 -1.88 -17.22 7.64
CA ARG A 69 -2.98 -16.75 8.50
C ARG A 69 -3.37 -15.29 8.24
N MET A 70 -2.70 -14.59 7.35
CA MET A 70 -3.03 -13.21 7.02
C MET A 70 -4.46 -13.10 6.50
N THR A 71 -5.23 -12.12 7.04
CA THR A 71 -6.61 -11.87 6.64
C THR A 71 -6.72 -10.59 5.80
N LEU A 72 -7.79 -10.50 4.99
CA LEU A 72 -8.07 -9.28 4.21
C LEU A 72 -8.20 -8.04 5.11
N ASN A 73 -8.90 -8.18 6.25
CA ASN A 73 -9.07 -7.06 7.19
C ASN A 73 -7.73 -6.66 7.82
N GLY A 74 -6.87 -7.64 8.17
CA GLY A 74 -5.52 -7.38 8.64
C GLY A 74 -4.69 -6.61 7.61
N ALA A 75 -4.76 -7.01 6.35
CA ALA A 75 -4.11 -6.34 5.24
C ALA A 75 -4.55 -4.88 5.09
N LEU A 76 -5.86 -4.63 5.04
CA LEU A 76 -6.42 -3.29 4.88
C LEU A 76 -6.08 -2.37 6.05
N ILE A 77 -6.25 -2.86 7.29
CA ILE A 77 -5.94 -2.07 8.48
C ILE A 77 -4.44 -1.79 8.56
N GLY A 78 -3.59 -2.77 8.29
CA GLY A 78 -2.15 -2.57 8.26
C GLY A 78 -1.71 -1.52 7.24
N MET A 79 -2.27 -1.53 6.03
CA MET A 79 -2.03 -0.51 5.00
C MET A 79 -2.39 0.90 5.49
N ILE A 80 -3.59 1.05 6.08
CA ILE A 80 -4.07 2.33 6.60
C ILE A 80 -3.17 2.81 7.75
N VAL A 81 -2.87 1.93 8.70
CA VAL A 81 -2.00 2.26 9.85
C VAL A 81 -0.60 2.66 9.37
N GLY A 82 -0.02 1.94 8.42
CA GLY A 82 1.29 2.28 7.86
C GLY A 82 1.31 3.67 7.24
N ALA A 83 0.35 3.97 6.36
CA ALA A 83 0.24 5.27 5.71
C ALA A 83 -0.01 6.40 6.73
N VAL A 84 -0.94 6.22 7.66
CA VAL A 84 -1.25 7.22 8.70
C VAL A 84 -0.05 7.46 9.61
N THR A 85 0.66 6.39 9.99
CA THR A 85 1.87 6.52 10.83
C THR A 85 2.94 7.35 10.14
N VAL A 86 3.19 7.16 8.85
CA VAL A 86 4.16 7.98 8.09
C VAL A 86 3.76 9.46 8.12
N ILE A 87 2.47 9.77 7.91
CA ILE A 87 1.96 11.14 7.93
C ILE A 87 2.13 11.76 9.33
N VAL A 88 1.71 11.05 10.37
CA VAL A 88 1.79 11.53 11.76
C VAL A 88 3.26 11.70 12.18
N TRP A 89 4.11 10.71 11.89
CA TRP A 89 5.52 10.76 12.24
C TRP A 89 6.22 11.94 11.61
N LYS A 90 6.00 12.16 10.31
CA LYS A 90 6.61 13.28 9.58
C LYS A 90 6.23 14.64 10.15
N ASN A 91 4.95 14.82 10.53
CA ASN A 91 4.45 16.11 10.98
C ASN A 91 4.73 16.41 12.47
N PHE A 92 4.77 15.39 13.32
CA PHE A 92 4.85 15.57 14.77
C PHE A 92 6.16 15.08 15.40
N LEU A 93 6.84 14.14 14.75
CA LEU A 93 8.02 13.45 15.28
C LEU A 93 9.22 13.49 14.33
N GLY A 94 9.14 14.29 13.25
CA GLY A 94 10.21 14.41 12.26
C GLY A 94 11.56 14.89 12.82
N GLU A 95 11.54 15.62 13.95
CA GLU A 95 12.75 16.10 14.62
C GLU A 95 13.53 15.00 15.35
N THR A 96 12.95 13.80 15.50
CA THR A 96 13.63 12.67 16.16
C THR A 96 14.80 12.09 15.36
N GLY A 97 14.97 12.49 14.09
CA GLY A 97 15.97 11.95 13.18
C GLY A 97 15.67 10.53 12.67
N VAL A 98 14.58 9.93 13.10
CA VAL A 98 14.14 8.61 12.63
C VAL A 98 13.30 8.77 11.36
N TYR A 99 13.75 8.13 10.27
CA TYR A 99 13.04 8.17 9.00
C TYR A 99 11.66 7.50 9.13
N GLU A 100 10.61 8.20 8.71
CA GLU A 100 9.21 7.87 8.93
C GLU A 100 8.76 6.50 8.39
N ILE A 101 9.49 5.92 7.46
CA ILE A 101 9.22 4.57 6.94
C ILE A 101 9.38 3.50 8.04
N ILE A 102 10.33 3.67 8.94
CA ILE A 102 10.66 2.68 9.98
C ILE A 102 9.47 2.46 10.92
N PRO A 103 8.99 3.50 11.63
CA PRO A 103 7.83 3.34 12.50
C PRO A 103 6.57 2.96 11.70
N GLY A 104 6.37 3.52 10.50
CA GLY A 104 5.25 3.16 9.64
C GLY A 104 5.23 1.66 9.30
N PHE A 105 6.36 1.10 8.92
CA PHE A 105 6.51 -0.32 8.63
C PHE A 105 6.23 -1.21 9.85
N ILE A 106 6.80 -0.87 11.01
CA ILE A 106 6.64 -1.64 12.25
C ILE A 106 5.18 -1.64 12.71
N PHE A 107 4.53 -0.47 12.74
CA PHE A 107 3.13 -0.38 13.16
C PHE A 107 2.17 -1.04 12.17
N ALA A 108 2.44 -0.96 10.86
CA ALA A 108 1.68 -1.69 9.85
C ALA A 108 1.79 -3.20 10.06
N LEU A 109 2.99 -3.72 10.22
CA LEU A 109 3.25 -5.15 10.45
C LEU A 109 2.56 -5.63 11.74
N ALA A 110 2.71 -4.90 12.84
CA ALA A 110 2.04 -5.22 14.10
C ALA A 110 0.51 -5.24 13.94
N SER A 111 -0.05 -4.26 13.23
CA SER A 111 -1.50 -4.19 12.97
C SER A 111 -1.99 -5.36 12.12
N ILE A 112 -1.26 -5.74 11.06
CA ILE A 112 -1.58 -6.93 10.26
C ILE A 112 -1.66 -8.17 11.15
N VAL A 113 -0.63 -8.38 12.00
CA VAL A 113 -0.56 -9.53 12.88
C VAL A 113 -1.71 -9.53 13.88
N VAL A 114 -1.89 -8.45 14.62
CA VAL A 114 -2.93 -8.35 15.66
C VAL A 114 -4.32 -8.55 15.07
N VAL A 115 -4.66 -7.83 14.01
CA VAL A 115 -6.00 -7.92 13.39
C VAL A 115 -6.25 -9.28 12.77
N SER A 116 -5.24 -9.89 12.15
CA SER A 116 -5.38 -11.24 11.58
C SER A 116 -5.51 -12.32 12.64
N LEU A 117 -4.88 -12.16 13.83
CA LEU A 117 -5.02 -13.09 14.95
C LEU A 117 -6.38 -12.98 15.62
N LEU A 118 -6.91 -11.77 15.77
CA LEU A 118 -8.21 -11.49 16.37
C LEU A 118 -9.37 -11.77 15.43
N GLY A 119 -9.11 -11.76 14.12
CA GLY A 119 -10.11 -11.99 13.08
C GLY A 119 -10.42 -13.47 12.83
N LYS A 120 -11.44 -13.72 12.00
CA LYS A 120 -11.77 -15.08 11.52
C LYS A 120 -10.62 -15.58 10.64
N THR A 121 -10.31 -16.87 10.73
CA THR A 121 -9.32 -17.53 9.87
C THR A 121 -9.63 -17.31 8.38
N PRO A 122 -8.62 -17.19 7.51
CA PRO A 122 -8.81 -17.13 6.08
C PRO A 122 -9.63 -18.32 5.56
N SER A 123 -10.35 -18.12 4.45
CA SER A 123 -11.14 -19.21 3.85
C SER A 123 -10.24 -20.34 3.35
N ALA A 124 -10.76 -21.57 3.32
CA ALA A 124 -10.06 -22.73 2.82
C ALA A 124 -9.48 -22.53 1.41
N ALA A 125 -10.19 -21.76 0.56
CA ALA A 125 -9.73 -21.44 -0.79
C ALA A 125 -8.45 -20.56 -0.81
N VAL A 126 -8.26 -19.69 0.17
CA VAL A 126 -7.05 -18.87 0.29
C VAL A 126 -5.90 -19.71 0.84
N THR A 127 -6.18 -20.54 1.83
CA THR A 127 -5.16 -21.41 2.46
C THR A 127 -4.65 -22.46 1.48
N SER A 128 -5.53 -23.08 0.68
CA SER A 128 -5.11 -24.07 -0.34
C SER A 128 -4.24 -23.46 -1.43
N ARG A 129 -4.52 -22.24 -1.88
CA ARG A 129 -3.65 -21.54 -2.85
C ARG A 129 -2.28 -21.21 -2.28
N PHE A 130 -2.22 -20.85 -1.03
CA PHE A 130 -0.94 -20.61 -0.35
C PHE A 130 -0.11 -21.89 -0.28
N GLU A 131 -0.73 -23.02 0.10
CA GLU A 131 -0.08 -24.32 0.20
C GLU A 131 0.39 -24.83 -1.17
N GLU A 132 -0.42 -24.63 -2.23
CA GLU A 132 -0.04 -24.96 -3.61
C GLU A 132 1.19 -24.15 -4.08
N ALA A 133 1.23 -22.85 -3.78
CA ALA A 133 2.37 -22.01 -4.09
C ALA A 133 3.64 -22.43 -3.35
N ASP A 134 3.52 -22.79 -2.08
CA ASP A 134 4.63 -23.27 -1.24
C ASP A 134 5.18 -24.62 -1.73
N GLU A 135 4.32 -25.51 -2.17
CA GLU A 135 4.72 -26.79 -2.77
C GLU A 135 5.48 -26.59 -4.09
N ILE A 136 5.01 -25.70 -4.97
CA ILE A 136 5.68 -25.39 -6.23
C ILE A 136 7.08 -24.80 -5.95
N TYR A 137 7.16 -23.84 -5.03
CA TYR A 137 8.42 -23.23 -4.64
C TYR A 137 9.41 -24.27 -4.08
N THR A 138 8.94 -25.18 -3.22
CA THR A 138 9.77 -26.23 -2.63
C THR A 138 10.25 -27.26 -3.66
N ARG A 139 9.48 -27.49 -4.73
CA ARG A 139 9.89 -28.38 -5.85
C ARG A 139 10.95 -27.78 -6.74
N GLU A 140 10.85 -26.47 -6.99
CA GLU A 140 11.81 -25.75 -7.88
C GLU A 140 13.16 -25.51 -7.19
N MET A 141 13.20 -25.50 -5.87
CA MET A 141 14.42 -25.29 -5.09
C MET A 141 15.23 -26.57 -4.83
N LYS A 142 14.72 -27.76 -5.22
CA LYS A 142 15.41 -29.06 -5.14
C LYS A 142 16.00 -29.47 -6.46
#